data_2494fa1554db29a59c5337b9d5efd913
#
_entry.id   2494fa1554db29a59c5337b9d5efd913
#
_cell.length_a   1.000
_cell.length_b   1.000
_cell.length_c   1.000
_cell.angle_alpha   90.00
_cell.angle_beta   90.00
_cell.angle_gamma   90.00
#
_symmetry.space_group_name_H-M   'P 1'
#
loop_
_entity.id
_entity.type
_entity.pdbx_description
1 polymer ?
#
loop_
_entity_poly.entity_id
_entity_poly.type
_entity_poly.pdbx_seq_one_letter_code
_entity_poly.pdbx_strand_id
1 'polypeptide(L)'
;LQIKVIPQTGKQYHAVTTQLARKDVNEIVIATDAGREGELVARWILDKAHNQKPCKRLWISSVTDKAIREGFANLKDAKGYDNLYRAAVSRAEADWLVGINATRALTCKYNAQLSCGRVQTPTLAMIAQREQEIREFVPKPYYTVTAAAGGVVYTWKDEKSGGTRISDPEKAKQIAEKAKRYPLVLQNVEKKKKQKEAP
;
A
#
# COMPACT_ATOMS: atom_id res chain seq x y z
N LEU A 1 24.54 10.20 -11.65
CA LEU A 1 23.50 9.74 -12.58
C LEU A 1 23.09 10.90 -13.50
N GLN A 2 22.78 10.60 -14.77
CA GLN A 2 22.31 11.61 -15.72
C GLN A 2 20.89 11.27 -16.16
N ILE A 3 20.01 12.27 -16.09
CA ILE A 3 18.64 12.15 -16.61
C ILE A 3 18.71 12.31 -18.14
N LYS A 4 18.09 11.36 -18.85
CA LYS A 4 17.98 11.36 -20.32
C LYS A 4 16.53 11.38 -20.74
N VAL A 5 16.23 12.15 -21.79
CA VAL A 5 14.92 12.09 -22.43
C VAL A 5 14.88 10.84 -23.32
N ILE A 6 13.89 9.99 -23.11
CA ILE A 6 13.70 8.80 -23.93
C ILE A 6 13.06 9.17 -25.28
N PRO A 7 13.47 8.56 -26.40
CA PRO A 7 12.99 8.93 -27.73
C PRO A 7 11.46 8.95 -27.86
N GLN A 8 10.78 7.98 -27.25
CA GLN A 8 9.32 7.85 -27.31
C GLN A 8 8.57 9.05 -26.75
N THR A 9 9.14 9.73 -25.73
CA THR A 9 8.53 10.90 -25.09
C THR A 9 9.17 12.22 -25.52
N GLY A 10 10.10 12.17 -26.46
CA GLY A 10 10.84 13.35 -26.92
C GLY A 10 9.95 14.49 -27.43
N LYS A 11 8.90 14.17 -28.19
CA LYS A 11 7.93 15.17 -28.68
C LYS A 11 7.23 15.90 -27.53
N GLN A 12 6.79 15.15 -26.51
CA GLN A 12 6.12 15.72 -25.34
C GLN A 12 7.07 16.61 -24.53
N TYR A 13 8.28 16.12 -24.31
CA TYR A 13 9.33 16.91 -23.63
C TYR A 13 9.60 18.22 -24.38
N HIS A 14 9.74 18.18 -25.71
CA HIS A 14 9.96 19.37 -26.52
C HIS A 14 8.78 20.37 -26.43
N ALA A 15 7.54 19.87 -26.46
CA ALA A 15 6.36 20.71 -26.30
C ALA A 15 6.38 21.47 -24.96
N VAL A 16 6.70 20.76 -23.87
CA VAL A 16 6.79 21.35 -22.52
C VAL A 16 7.91 22.37 -22.44
N THR A 17 9.11 22.04 -22.92
CA THR A 17 10.26 22.96 -22.87
C THR A 17 10.05 24.21 -23.74
N THR A 18 9.35 24.10 -24.88
CA THR A 18 8.96 25.22 -25.69
C THR A 18 8.06 26.21 -24.93
N GLN A 19 7.09 25.69 -24.15
CA GLN A 19 6.25 26.55 -23.31
C GLN A 19 7.03 27.18 -22.16
N LEU A 20 7.92 26.43 -21.52
CA LEU A 20 8.78 26.93 -20.45
C LEU A 20 9.70 28.08 -20.94
N ALA A 21 10.17 28.00 -22.18
CA ALA A 21 11.07 29.00 -22.76
C ALA A 21 10.38 30.33 -23.23
N ARG A 22 9.04 30.36 -23.24
CA ARG A 22 8.29 31.56 -23.69
C ARG A 22 8.60 32.77 -22.81
N LYS A 23 8.84 33.92 -23.45
CA LYS A 23 9.16 35.18 -22.76
C LYS A 23 7.98 35.78 -21.98
N ASP A 24 6.77 35.52 -22.43
CA ASP A 24 5.52 35.98 -21.79
C ASP A 24 5.10 35.14 -20.58
N VAL A 25 5.77 34.03 -20.31
CA VAL A 25 5.57 33.22 -19.10
C VAL A 25 6.47 33.72 -17.98
N ASN A 26 5.91 34.26 -16.93
CA ASN A 26 6.66 34.84 -15.81
C ASN A 26 6.79 33.84 -14.61
N GLU A 27 5.89 32.92 -14.47
CA GLU A 27 5.84 31.95 -13.35
C GLU A 27 5.36 30.60 -13.84
N ILE A 28 5.80 29.53 -13.17
CA ILE A 28 5.43 28.15 -13.47
C ILE A 28 4.69 27.57 -12.28
N VAL A 29 3.52 26.97 -12.52
CA VAL A 29 2.79 26.22 -11.51
C VAL A 29 3.00 24.73 -11.72
N ILE A 30 3.61 24.08 -10.74
CA ILE A 30 3.78 22.64 -10.71
C ILE A 30 2.45 22.03 -10.22
N ALA A 31 1.72 21.36 -11.12
CA ALA A 31 0.42 20.76 -10.86
C ALA A 31 0.42 19.23 -11.03
N THR A 32 1.59 18.61 -10.92
CA THR A 32 1.74 17.15 -10.86
C THR A 32 1.19 16.60 -9.55
N ASP A 33 1.00 15.27 -9.46
CA ASP A 33 0.44 14.62 -8.26
C ASP A 33 1.04 15.13 -6.96
N ALA A 34 0.19 15.29 -5.93
CA ALA A 34 0.60 15.72 -4.60
C ALA A 34 1.32 14.58 -3.88
N GLY A 35 2.59 14.38 -4.17
CA GLY A 35 3.40 13.30 -3.64
C GLY A 35 4.85 13.35 -4.11
N ARG A 36 5.65 12.41 -3.61
CA ARG A 36 7.08 12.31 -3.93
C ARG A 36 7.34 12.15 -5.42
N GLU A 37 6.58 11.27 -6.08
CA GLU A 37 6.78 10.97 -7.51
C GLU A 37 6.41 12.16 -8.39
N GLY A 38 5.30 12.85 -8.08
CA GLY A 38 4.91 14.06 -8.81
C GLY A 38 5.91 15.18 -8.65
N GLU A 39 6.49 15.36 -7.44
CA GLU A 39 7.54 16.35 -7.21
C GLU A 39 8.83 15.98 -7.98
N LEU A 40 9.21 14.71 -7.95
CA LEU A 40 10.40 14.20 -8.65
C LEU A 40 10.33 14.45 -10.15
N VAL A 41 9.23 14.06 -10.77
CA VAL A 41 9.03 14.21 -12.23
C VAL A 41 9.05 15.68 -12.63
N ALA A 42 8.34 16.54 -11.90
CA ALA A 42 8.29 17.96 -12.19
C ALA A 42 9.69 18.61 -12.12
N ARG A 43 10.43 18.35 -11.03
CA ARG A 43 11.78 18.91 -10.85
C ARG A 43 12.75 18.40 -11.90
N TRP A 44 12.71 17.13 -12.24
CA TRP A 44 13.56 16.58 -13.30
C TRP A 44 13.30 17.23 -14.67
N ILE A 45 12.05 17.53 -15.00
CA ILE A 45 11.70 18.24 -16.24
C ILE A 45 12.25 19.66 -16.20
N LEU A 46 12.05 20.38 -15.10
CA LEU A 46 12.50 21.77 -14.94
C LEU A 46 14.03 21.88 -14.94
N ASP A 47 14.72 20.99 -14.22
CA ASP A 47 16.19 20.93 -14.18
C ASP A 47 16.77 20.60 -15.55
N LYS A 48 16.20 19.62 -16.26
CA LYS A 48 16.62 19.24 -17.60
C LYS A 48 16.33 20.32 -18.65
N ALA A 49 15.30 21.12 -18.45
CA ALA A 49 14.96 22.26 -19.27
C ALA A 49 15.76 23.53 -18.90
N HIS A 50 16.63 23.48 -17.89
CA HIS A 50 17.39 24.61 -17.35
C HIS A 50 16.49 25.79 -16.97
N ASN A 51 15.33 25.52 -16.38
CA ASN A 51 14.37 26.54 -16.02
C ASN A 51 14.92 27.48 -14.95
N GLN A 52 14.81 28.81 -15.20
CA GLN A 52 15.20 29.85 -14.26
C GLN A 52 14.02 30.66 -13.71
N LYS A 53 12.80 30.34 -14.17
CA LYS A 53 11.60 31.04 -13.73
C LYS A 53 11.15 30.59 -12.36
N PRO A 54 10.52 31.47 -11.57
CA PRO A 54 9.95 31.10 -10.27
C PRO A 54 8.88 30.03 -10.43
N CYS A 55 8.87 29.12 -9.50
CA CYS A 55 7.95 27.98 -9.50
C CYS A 55 7.09 27.97 -8.24
N LYS A 56 5.80 27.78 -8.42
CA LYS A 56 4.85 27.53 -7.35
C LYS A 56 4.32 26.11 -7.42
N ARG A 57 3.88 25.58 -6.28
CA ARG A 57 3.35 24.24 -6.16
C ARG A 57 1.85 24.29 -5.87
N LEU A 58 1.07 23.70 -6.76
CA LEU A 58 -0.31 23.33 -6.52
C LEU A 58 -0.34 21.99 -5.79
N TRP A 59 -0.83 21.98 -4.56
CA TRP A 59 -0.91 20.76 -3.74
C TRP A 59 -2.35 20.43 -3.41
N ILE A 60 -2.95 19.54 -4.19
CA ILE A 60 -4.33 19.10 -4.03
C ILE A 60 -4.39 17.56 -4.08
N SER A 61 -5.27 16.97 -3.27
CA SER A 61 -5.55 15.52 -3.24
C SER A 61 -6.87 15.16 -3.94
N SER A 62 -7.59 16.15 -4.46
CA SER A 62 -8.87 15.97 -5.15
C SER A 62 -8.92 16.87 -6.38
N VAL A 63 -9.58 16.39 -7.44
CA VAL A 63 -9.77 17.13 -8.71
C VAL A 63 -11.18 17.71 -8.86
N THR A 64 -11.90 17.93 -7.77
CA THR A 64 -13.18 18.65 -7.79
C THR A 64 -12.95 20.14 -8.06
N ASP A 65 -13.89 20.82 -8.71
CA ASP A 65 -13.82 22.25 -9.01
C ASP A 65 -13.49 23.08 -7.77
N LYS A 66 -14.10 22.74 -6.63
CA LYS A 66 -13.83 23.41 -5.35
C LYS A 66 -12.36 23.25 -4.93
N ALA A 67 -11.85 22.01 -4.92
CA ALA A 67 -10.47 21.73 -4.53
C ALA A 67 -9.45 22.41 -5.47
N ILE A 68 -9.73 22.45 -6.76
CA ILE A 68 -8.88 23.13 -7.74
C ILE A 68 -8.86 24.64 -7.46
N ARG A 69 -9.99 25.30 -7.31
CA ARG A 69 -10.08 26.73 -7.01
C ARG A 69 -9.37 27.10 -5.71
N GLU A 70 -9.62 26.35 -4.65
CA GLU A 70 -8.96 26.55 -3.35
C GLU A 70 -7.45 26.30 -3.45
N GLY A 71 -7.01 25.30 -4.20
CA GLY A 71 -5.61 25.01 -4.44
C GLY A 71 -4.88 26.13 -5.18
N PHE A 72 -5.48 26.71 -6.23
CA PHE A 72 -4.92 27.84 -6.94
C PHE A 72 -4.90 29.13 -6.10
N ALA A 73 -5.89 29.31 -5.21
CA ALA A 73 -5.89 30.42 -4.28
C ALA A 73 -4.78 30.31 -3.19
N ASN A 74 -4.30 29.08 -2.94
CA ASN A 74 -3.32 28.76 -1.89
C ASN A 74 -2.02 28.15 -2.47
N LEU A 75 -1.55 28.61 -3.60
CA LEU A 75 -0.28 28.17 -4.17
C LEU A 75 0.88 28.43 -3.21
N LYS A 76 1.75 27.44 -3.06
CA LYS A 76 2.92 27.47 -2.18
C LYS A 76 4.20 27.65 -3.00
N ASP A 77 5.24 28.24 -2.40
CA ASP A 77 6.54 28.28 -3.03
C ASP A 77 7.08 26.83 -3.21
N ALA A 78 7.57 26.53 -4.40
CA ALA A 78 8.13 25.22 -4.72
C ALA A 78 9.33 24.87 -3.82
N LYS A 79 10.10 25.84 -3.33
CA LYS A 79 11.22 25.61 -2.41
C LYS A 79 10.81 24.93 -1.10
N GLY A 80 9.56 25.14 -0.65
CA GLY A 80 9.04 24.45 0.52
C GLY A 80 8.99 22.92 0.40
N TYR A 81 9.13 22.40 -0.81
CA TYR A 81 9.10 20.95 -1.12
C TYR A 81 10.48 20.37 -1.43
N ASP A 82 11.58 21.11 -1.21
CA ASP A 82 12.94 20.65 -1.53
C ASP A 82 13.33 19.39 -0.76
N ASN A 83 12.94 19.26 0.50
CA ASN A 83 13.22 18.04 1.26
C ASN A 83 12.44 16.84 0.73
N LEU A 84 11.20 17.03 0.27
CA LEU A 84 10.41 16.01 -0.38
C LEU A 84 11.07 15.55 -1.70
N TYR A 85 11.54 16.50 -2.50
CA TYR A 85 12.30 16.24 -3.74
C TYR A 85 13.57 15.44 -3.44
N ARG A 86 14.39 15.86 -2.47
CA ARG A 86 15.63 15.15 -2.10
C ARG A 86 15.34 13.70 -1.65
N ALA A 87 14.29 13.50 -0.86
CA ALA A 87 13.86 12.17 -0.45
C ALA A 87 13.43 11.31 -1.65
N ALA A 88 12.75 11.91 -2.64
CA ALA A 88 12.34 11.24 -3.86
C ALA A 88 13.54 10.85 -4.74
N VAL A 89 14.51 11.74 -4.89
CA VAL A 89 15.77 11.47 -5.62
C VAL A 89 16.54 10.33 -4.96
N SER A 90 16.77 10.40 -3.65
CA SER A 90 17.49 9.35 -2.92
C SER A 90 16.84 7.98 -3.09
N ARG A 91 15.50 7.94 -3.06
CA ARG A 91 14.75 6.71 -3.32
C ARG A 91 14.95 6.21 -4.75
N ALA A 92 14.79 7.09 -5.75
CA ALA A 92 14.94 6.72 -7.16
C ALA A 92 16.35 6.19 -7.47
N GLU A 93 17.37 6.85 -6.93
CA GLU A 93 18.76 6.42 -7.10
C GLU A 93 19.05 5.09 -6.41
N ALA A 94 18.57 4.90 -5.19
CA ALA A 94 18.71 3.63 -4.47
C ALA A 94 18.00 2.48 -5.21
N ASP A 95 16.78 2.71 -5.69
CA ASP A 95 16.01 1.72 -6.45
C ASP A 95 16.76 1.33 -7.75
N TRP A 96 17.32 2.31 -8.44
CA TRP A 96 18.08 2.06 -9.66
C TRP A 96 19.38 1.29 -9.38
N LEU A 97 20.16 1.72 -8.38
CA LEU A 97 21.44 1.08 -8.03
C LEU A 97 21.24 -0.37 -7.57
N VAL A 98 20.28 -0.60 -6.68
CA VAL A 98 19.97 -1.96 -6.20
C VAL A 98 19.44 -2.82 -7.34
N GLY A 99 18.49 -2.29 -8.11
CA GLY A 99 17.85 -3.02 -9.20
C GLY A 99 18.86 -3.48 -10.26
N ILE A 100 19.71 -2.57 -10.75
CA ILE A 100 20.67 -2.91 -11.82
C ILE A 100 21.76 -3.88 -11.35
N ASN A 101 22.32 -3.67 -10.15
CA ASN A 101 23.39 -4.52 -9.64
C ASN A 101 22.88 -5.93 -9.28
N ALA A 102 21.75 -6.02 -8.59
CA ALA A 102 21.15 -7.30 -8.22
C ALA A 102 20.67 -8.08 -9.45
N THR A 103 20.05 -7.42 -10.42
CA THR A 103 19.65 -8.03 -11.69
C THR A 103 20.85 -8.63 -12.43
N ARG A 104 21.93 -7.86 -12.55
CA ARG A 104 23.16 -8.34 -13.19
C ARG A 104 23.78 -9.53 -12.45
N ALA A 105 23.88 -9.44 -11.13
CA ALA A 105 24.44 -10.49 -10.29
C ALA A 105 23.66 -11.80 -10.43
N LEU A 106 22.33 -11.74 -10.39
CA LEU A 106 21.46 -12.92 -10.57
C LEU A 106 21.55 -13.48 -11.99
N THR A 107 21.50 -12.62 -13.00
CA THR A 107 21.60 -13.03 -14.41
C THR A 107 22.93 -13.75 -14.69
N CYS A 108 24.05 -13.21 -14.18
CA CYS A 108 25.36 -13.83 -14.34
C CYS A 108 25.47 -15.15 -13.55
N LYS A 109 24.97 -15.17 -12.31
CA LYS A 109 25.07 -16.35 -11.43
C LYS A 109 24.30 -17.54 -11.97
N TYR A 110 23.10 -17.31 -12.49
CA TYR A 110 22.19 -18.36 -12.92
C TYR A 110 22.15 -18.56 -14.45
N ASN A 111 22.92 -17.77 -15.19
CA ASN A 111 22.94 -17.78 -16.66
C ASN A 111 21.51 -17.73 -17.27
N ALA A 112 20.66 -16.89 -16.72
CA ALA A 112 19.26 -16.74 -17.10
C ALA A 112 18.87 -15.28 -17.04
N GLN A 113 17.96 -14.85 -17.90
CA GLN A 113 17.42 -13.48 -17.86
C GLN A 113 16.52 -13.32 -16.64
N LEU A 114 17.10 -12.85 -15.55
CA LEU A 114 16.41 -12.60 -14.29
C LEU A 114 16.32 -11.11 -14.03
N SER A 115 15.30 -10.70 -13.28
CA SER A 115 15.15 -9.33 -12.81
C SER A 115 15.05 -9.30 -11.29
N CYS A 116 15.59 -8.25 -10.69
CA CYS A 116 15.51 -8.00 -9.27
C CYS A 116 15.09 -6.55 -9.03
N GLY A 117 14.19 -6.33 -8.11
CA GLY A 117 13.73 -5.01 -7.74
C GLY A 117 13.26 -4.96 -6.29
N ARG A 118 13.33 -3.77 -5.71
CA ARG A 118 13.03 -3.54 -4.30
C ARG A 118 11.58 -3.85 -3.91
N VAL A 119 10.64 -3.78 -4.83
CA VAL A 119 9.23 -4.10 -4.61
C VAL A 119 8.88 -5.48 -5.14
N GLN A 120 9.20 -5.74 -6.43
CA GLN A 120 8.80 -6.99 -7.09
C GLN A 120 9.42 -8.25 -6.47
N THR A 121 10.69 -8.19 -6.05
CA THR A 121 11.37 -9.38 -5.50
C THR A 121 10.84 -9.78 -4.12
N PRO A 122 10.67 -8.88 -3.15
CA PRO A 122 9.98 -9.21 -1.89
C PRO A 122 8.55 -9.70 -2.09
N THR A 123 7.80 -9.08 -3.00
CA THR A 123 6.43 -9.51 -3.30
C THR A 123 6.40 -10.94 -3.84
N LEU A 124 7.29 -11.25 -4.77
CA LEU A 124 7.42 -12.61 -5.30
C LEU A 124 7.83 -13.61 -4.21
N ALA A 125 8.77 -13.22 -3.33
CA ALA A 125 9.19 -14.07 -2.21
C ALA A 125 8.02 -14.37 -1.25
N MET A 126 7.19 -13.38 -0.92
CA MET A 126 6.00 -13.57 -0.09
C MET A 126 4.99 -14.53 -0.74
N ILE A 127 4.79 -14.41 -2.06
CA ILE A 127 3.90 -15.32 -2.80
C ILE A 127 4.47 -16.73 -2.80
N ALA A 128 5.77 -16.88 -3.10
CA ALA A 128 6.43 -18.18 -3.11
C ALA A 128 6.40 -18.87 -1.73
N GLN A 129 6.63 -18.12 -0.67
CA GLN A 129 6.50 -18.62 0.69
C GLN A 129 5.07 -19.10 0.97
N ARG A 130 4.07 -18.32 0.57
CA ARG A 130 2.66 -18.70 0.75
C ARG A 130 2.29 -19.96 -0.03
N GLU A 131 2.78 -20.09 -1.26
CA GLU A 131 2.61 -21.31 -2.05
C GLU A 131 3.25 -22.55 -1.38
N GLN A 132 4.43 -22.36 -0.78
CA GLN A 132 5.08 -23.43 -0.03
C GLN A 132 4.26 -23.82 1.22
N GLU A 133 3.77 -22.85 2.00
CA GLU A 133 2.90 -23.11 3.14
C GLU A 133 1.62 -23.89 2.74
N ILE A 134 1.06 -23.60 1.56
CA ILE A 134 -0.11 -24.29 1.03
C ILE A 134 0.24 -25.74 0.66
N ARG A 135 1.38 -25.95 0.01
CA ARG A 135 1.84 -27.29 -0.38
C ARG A 135 2.18 -28.18 0.81
N GLU A 136 2.75 -27.59 1.84
CA GLU A 136 3.14 -28.28 3.08
C GLU A 136 2.01 -28.31 4.12
N PHE A 137 0.83 -27.77 3.79
CA PHE A 137 -0.28 -27.69 4.71
C PHE A 137 -0.80 -29.06 5.09
N VAL A 138 -0.71 -29.38 6.36
CA VAL A 138 -1.30 -30.57 6.94
C VAL A 138 -2.58 -30.16 7.69
N PRO A 139 -3.77 -30.61 7.25
CA PRO A 139 -5.02 -30.28 7.90
C PRO A 139 -5.06 -30.90 9.31
N LYS A 140 -5.36 -30.06 10.30
CA LYS A 140 -5.56 -30.50 11.68
C LYS A 140 -7.04 -30.43 12.03
N PRO A 141 -7.68 -31.53 12.46
CA PRO A 141 -9.06 -31.50 12.87
C PRO A 141 -9.23 -30.63 14.13
N TYR A 142 -10.35 -29.95 14.21
CA TYR A 142 -10.79 -29.27 15.42
C TYR A 142 -12.27 -29.54 15.65
N TYR A 143 -12.69 -29.42 16.90
CA TYR A 143 -14.05 -29.63 17.32
C TYR A 143 -14.62 -28.32 17.87
N THR A 144 -15.93 -28.15 17.69
CA THR A 144 -16.71 -27.11 18.37
C THR A 144 -17.84 -27.78 19.13
N VAL A 145 -18.10 -27.33 20.35
CA VAL A 145 -19.22 -27.83 21.16
C VAL A 145 -20.31 -26.79 21.15
N THR A 146 -21.50 -27.20 20.74
CA THR A 146 -22.71 -26.36 20.74
C THR A 146 -23.80 -27.01 21.54
N ALA A 147 -24.64 -26.20 22.20
CA ALA A 147 -25.83 -26.63 22.90
C ALA A 147 -27.03 -25.83 22.44
N ALA A 148 -28.17 -26.51 22.17
CA ALA A 148 -29.41 -25.84 21.81
C ALA A 148 -30.37 -25.86 22.98
N ALA A 149 -30.88 -24.71 23.39
CA ALA A 149 -31.88 -24.59 24.43
C ALA A 149 -32.77 -23.37 24.17
N GLY A 150 -34.09 -23.53 24.36
CA GLY A 150 -35.05 -22.43 24.19
C GLY A 150 -35.04 -21.79 22.79
N GLY A 151 -34.73 -22.54 21.73
CA GLY A 151 -34.63 -22.03 20.38
C GLY A 151 -33.34 -21.24 20.06
N VAL A 152 -32.38 -21.19 21.02
CA VAL A 152 -31.10 -20.51 20.87
C VAL A 152 -29.96 -21.53 20.84
N VAL A 153 -28.97 -21.31 19.96
CA VAL A 153 -27.77 -22.15 19.91
C VAL A 153 -26.61 -21.40 20.60
N TYR A 154 -26.09 -22.04 21.61
CA TYR A 154 -24.94 -21.59 22.41
C TYR A 154 -23.69 -22.29 21.91
N THR A 155 -22.58 -21.56 21.78
CA THR A 155 -21.29 -22.12 21.40
C THR A 155 -20.34 -22.03 22.60
N TRP A 156 -19.69 -23.12 22.94
CA TRP A 156 -18.67 -23.13 23.99
C TRP A 156 -17.51 -22.22 23.58
N LYS A 157 -16.99 -21.48 24.55
CA LYS A 157 -15.78 -20.65 24.42
C LYS A 157 -14.82 -20.95 25.55
N ASP A 158 -13.55 -21.01 25.21
CA ASP A 158 -12.49 -21.07 26.19
C ASP A 158 -12.40 -19.76 26.98
N GLU A 159 -12.40 -19.82 28.31
CA GLU A 159 -12.40 -18.62 29.16
C GLU A 159 -11.15 -17.75 29.01
N LYS A 160 -10.00 -18.36 28.73
CA LYS A 160 -8.71 -17.65 28.63
C LYS A 160 -8.47 -17.06 27.26
N SER A 161 -8.73 -17.83 26.21
CA SER A 161 -8.46 -17.41 24.83
C SER A 161 -9.66 -16.82 24.11
N GLY A 162 -10.89 -17.03 24.63
CA GLY A 162 -12.13 -16.68 23.93
C GLY A 162 -12.37 -17.51 22.65
N GLY A 163 -11.51 -18.49 22.38
CA GLY A 163 -11.59 -19.35 21.20
C GLY A 163 -12.70 -20.38 21.30
N THR A 164 -13.25 -20.77 20.15
CA THR A 164 -14.32 -21.79 20.06
C THR A 164 -13.81 -23.13 19.55
N ARG A 165 -12.54 -23.22 19.14
CA ARG A 165 -11.92 -24.40 18.55
C ARG A 165 -11.22 -25.25 19.62
N ILE A 166 -11.47 -26.54 19.62
CA ILE A 166 -10.87 -27.50 20.52
C ILE A 166 -10.10 -28.51 19.68
N SER A 167 -8.79 -28.60 19.84
CA SER A 167 -7.94 -29.51 19.04
C SER A 167 -7.98 -30.96 19.62
N ASP A 168 -8.29 -31.11 20.89
CA ASP A 168 -8.34 -32.41 21.58
C ASP A 168 -9.76 -32.99 21.55
N PRO A 169 -9.98 -34.14 20.89
CA PRO A 169 -11.29 -34.81 20.82
C PRO A 169 -11.84 -35.23 22.19
N GLU A 170 -10.98 -35.67 23.10
CA GLU A 170 -11.43 -36.10 24.43
C GLU A 170 -11.89 -34.91 25.27
N LYS A 171 -11.19 -33.79 25.20
CA LYS A 171 -11.62 -32.52 25.82
C LYS A 171 -12.97 -32.05 25.26
N ALA A 172 -13.17 -32.16 23.96
CA ALA A 172 -14.44 -31.79 23.32
C ALA A 172 -15.59 -32.68 23.84
N LYS A 173 -15.39 -34.01 23.95
CA LYS A 173 -16.35 -34.95 24.52
C LYS A 173 -16.67 -34.65 25.99
N GLN A 174 -15.64 -34.40 26.81
CA GLN A 174 -15.84 -34.07 28.23
C GLN A 174 -16.68 -32.79 28.40
N ILE A 175 -16.45 -31.76 27.58
CA ILE A 175 -17.25 -30.53 27.62
C ILE A 175 -18.69 -30.79 27.20
N ALA A 176 -18.90 -31.58 26.15
CA ALA A 176 -20.24 -31.96 25.69
C ALA A 176 -21.01 -32.79 26.74
N GLU A 177 -20.36 -33.74 27.39
CA GLU A 177 -20.96 -34.55 28.46
C GLU A 177 -21.29 -33.70 29.71
N LYS A 178 -20.41 -32.75 30.07
CA LYS A 178 -20.74 -31.80 31.15
C LYS A 178 -21.96 -30.96 30.80
N ALA A 179 -22.03 -30.44 29.57
CA ALA A 179 -23.17 -29.64 29.12
C ALA A 179 -24.50 -30.38 29.12
N LYS A 180 -24.48 -31.73 28.95
CA LYS A 180 -25.69 -32.58 29.05
C LYS A 180 -26.12 -32.82 30.51
N ARG A 181 -25.19 -32.86 31.46
CA ARG A 181 -25.47 -33.22 32.88
C ARG A 181 -25.97 -32.04 33.70
N TYR A 182 -25.64 -30.82 33.33
CA TYR A 182 -25.98 -29.62 34.10
C TYR A 182 -26.94 -28.72 33.31
N PRO A 183 -27.90 -28.06 33.99
CA PRO A 183 -28.79 -27.11 33.36
C PRO A 183 -27.98 -25.90 32.84
N LEU A 184 -28.35 -25.37 31.69
CA LEU A 184 -27.80 -24.13 31.17
C LEU A 184 -28.33 -22.95 31.99
N VAL A 185 -27.44 -22.20 32.61
CA VAL A 185 -27.78 -21.01 33.39
C VAL A 185 -27.24 -19.77 32.66
N LEU A 186 -28.13 -18.85 32.27
CA LEU A 186 -27.75 -17.55 31.68
C LEU A 186 -27.22 -16.63 32.79
N GLN A 187 -25.92 -16.35 32.73
CA GLN A 187 -25.27 -15.46 33.70
C GLN A 187 -25.30 -13.99 33.25
N ASN A 188 -25.23 -13.74 31.95
CA ASN A 188 -25.22 -12.39 31.39
C ASN A 188 -25.84 -12.33 30.00
N VAL A 189 -26.55 -11.22 29.69
CA VAL A 189 -27.11 -10.94 28.35
C VAL A 189 -26.71 -9.53 27.93
N GLU A 190 -25.81 -9.45 26.97
CA GLU A 190 -25.45 -8.17 26.36
C GLU A 190 -26.24 -7.96 25.06
N LYS A 191 -27.01 -6.87 24.98
CA LYS A 191 -27.65 -6.41 23.74
C LYS A 191 -26.81 -5.33 23.08
N LYS A 192 -26.14 -5.64 21.95
CA LYS A 192 -25.42 -4.63 21.14
C LYS A 192 -26.27 -4.23 19.94
N LYS A 193 -26.75 -3.00 19.90
CA LYS A 193 -27.32 -2.42 18.69
C LYS A 193 -26.17 -1.97 17.77
N LYS A 194 -26.03 -2.60 16.61
CA LYS A 194 -25.16 -2.09 15.53
C LYS A 194 -26.04 -1.30 14.56
N GLN A 195 -25.82 0.00 14.50
CA GLN A 195 -26.37 0.84 13.43
C GLN A 195 -25.40 0.75 12.23
N LYS A 196 -25.87 0.21 11.11
CA LYS A 196 -25.14 0.31 9.84
C LYS A 196 -25.60 1.60 9.19
N GLU A 197 -24.68 2.50 8.92
CA GLU A 197 -24.93 3.58 7.97
C GLU A 197 -25.09 2.96 6.59
N ALA A 198 -26.06 3.48 5.84
CA ALA A 198 -26.25 3.09 4.43
C ALA A 198 -25.02 3.49 3.62
N PRO A 199 -24.60 2.70 2.62
CA PRO A 199 -23.48 3.01 1.76
C PRO A 199 -23.68 4.30 0.97
#